data_f2a7070fed41309a199a36d7aa29f692
#
_entry.id   f2a7070fed41309a199a36d7aa29f692
#
_cell.length_a   1.000
_cell.length_b   1.000
_cell.length_c   1.000
_cell.angle_alpha   90.00
_cell.angle_beta   90.00
_cell.angle_gamma   90.00
#
_symmetry.space_group_name_H-M   'P 1'
#
loop_
_entity.id
_entity.type
_entity.pdbx_description
1 polymer ?
#
loop_
_entity_poly.entity_id
_entity_poly.type
_entity_poly.pdbx_seq_one_letter_code
_entity_poly.pdbx_strand_id
1 'polypeptide(L)'
;AASSKVKLSESKKTLYVGEELQLELIGAEGEVEWSTSSAKKATVKDGLVTAVKKGKATIKAKDTATGKSYKCKITVKKNALSSKKVSINAGDKYVLSFKGNVNATWKSSDEGIVTVENGKLTALKKGSATITAKIGSAKFTCKVTVKAKDTEVKDESITLTLWNSSPKDTAAFDLYLRAIGELEKDFPNVKVNMEGFDNEAYKVKIRAALASGELPDIYYTWAGSFLKDFVDVDAAYCMDDALAKYVKTGDLPKVMLENATYDGKSYGVPLTMNIVTLFANKELLGEVGYSEMPKTYNDLIKCCDKLVAKGIIPFGCSINETWCVTEYLESIIEKNIGADALNDIFAGKASFDNKGIADSVVILQDMISKGYFDTNVAYSSNDDIACNFIDGKYAFYINGSWNCGWFAGEPSLEGKVLISEFPVIDSSKSRLGELIGGPADALAVNAKSKNAAVAAEYTAALGKLVCKYLYLDGNGLPTWTVDYDDNEVNELTKEVAQICAKAKAYVLFGDTAMSGNDASIYLEYVYALFTGNIDAEGFIKGLAKDIH
;
A
#
# COMPACT_ATOMS: atom_id res chain seq x y z
N ALA A 1 -33.91 20.10 12.20
CA ALA A 1 -32.85 20.15 11.19
C ALA A 1 -31.74 21.07 11.69
N ALA A 2 -30.54 20.55 11.95
CA ALA A 2 -29.39 21.36 12.34
C ALA A 2 -29.04 22.27 11.15
N SER A 3 -29.14 23.59 11.32
CA SER A 3 -28.73 24.60 10.35
C SER A 3 -27.22 24.47 10.13
N SER A 4 -26.81 23.93 9.00
CA SER A 4 -25.40 23.88 8.63
C SER A 4 -24.84 25.32 8.61
N LYS A 5 -23.77 25.56 9.38
CA LYS A 5 -23.16 26.87 9.51
C LYS A 5 -22.67 27.35 8.15
N VAL A 6 -23.22 28.45 7.63
CA VAL A 6 -22.82 28.99 6.34
C VAL A 6 -21.34 29.36 6.35
N LYS A 7 -20.56 28.86 5.39
CA LYS A 7 -19.12 29.09 5.26
C LYS A 7 -18.65 29.08 3.82
N LEU A 8 -17.56 29.80 3.52
CA LEU A 8 -16.82 29.63 2.25
C LEU A 8 -16.05 28.30 2.25
N SER A 9 -15.96 27.66 1.09
CA SER A 9 -15.12 26.49 0.85
C SER A 9 -13.65 26.72 1.23
N GLU A 10 -13.16 27.97 1.08
CA GLU A 10 -11.80 28.37 1.44
C GLU A 10 -11.80 29.74 2.12
N SER A 11 -11.04 29.93 3.20
CA SER A 11 -10.87 31.22 3.88
C SER A 11 -9.61 31.98 3.44
N LYS A 12 -8.62 31.26 2.90
CA LYS A 12 -7.37 31.78 2.34
C LYS A 12 -6.82 30.85 1.29
N LYS A 13 -6.22 31.40 0.22
CA LYS A 13 -5.51 30.60 -0.81
C LYS A 13 -4.35 31.39 -1.39
N THR A 14 -3.29 30.66 -1.75
CA THR A 14 -2.21 31.21 -2.56
C THR A 14 -2.36 30.68 -3.98
N LEU A 15 -2.39 31.55 -4.97
CA LEU A 15 -2.47 31.26 -6.39
C LEU A 15 -1.27 31.88 -7.11
N TYR A 16 -0.87 31.29 -8.22
CA TYR A 16 0.08 31.90 -9.15
C TYR A 16 -0.68 32.62 -10.28
N VAL A 17 -0.04 33.60 -10.90
CA VAL A 17 -0.67 34.33 -12.01
C VAL A 17 -1.17 33.36 -13.10
N GLY A 18 -2.44 33.48 -13.47
CA GLY A 18 -3.12 32.60 -14.43
C GLY A 18 -3.83 31.40 -13.83
N GLU A 19 -3.63 31.12 -12.53
CA GLU A 19 -4.38 30.05 -11.87
C GLU A 19 -5.80 30.47 -11.51
N GLU A 20 -6.68 29.50 -11.46
CA GLU A 20 -8.08 29.64 -11.12
C GLU A 20 -8.43 28.83 -9.87
N LEU A 21 -9.43 29.27 -9.14
CA LEU A 21 -9.97 28.62 -7.94
C LEU A 21 -11.48 28.81 -7.92
N GLN A 22 -12.23 27.74 -7.91
CA GLN A 22 -13.67 27.80 -7.66
C GLN A 22 -13.90 27.95 -6.14
N LEU A 23 -14.59 29.00 -5.75
CA LEU A 23 -15.10 29.20 -4.40
C LEU A 23 -16.59 28.91 -4.36
N GLU A 24 -17.04 28.34 -3.28
CA GLU A 24 -18.45 28.07 -3.00
C GLU A 24 -18.85 28.62 -1.64
N LEU A 25 -20.02 29.19 -1.52
CA LEU A 25 -20.62 29.54 -0.24
C LEU A 25 -21.56 28.42 0.17
N ILE A 26 -21.03 27.48 0.97
CA ILE A 26 -21.76 26.29 1.42
C ILE A 26 -22.83 26.70 2.43
N GLY A 27 -24.06 26.28 2.20
CA GLY A 27 -25.21 26.58 3.07
C GLY A 27 -25.81 27.97 2.87
N ALA A 28 -25.54 28.63 1.72
CA ALA A 28 -26.22 29.88 1.36
C ALA A 28 -27.72 29.68 1.22
N GLU A 29 -28.50 30.65 1.69
CA GLU A 29 -29.98 30.62 1.65
C GLU A 29 -30.54 31.35 0.44
N GLY A 30 -29.73 32.15 -0.27
CA GLY A 30 -30.07 32.90 -1.45
C GLY A 30 -28.99 32.87 -2.53
N GLU A 31 -29.17 33.73 -3.55
CA GLU A 31 -28.12 33.94 -4.54
C GLU A 31 -26.87 34.54 -3.90
N VAL A 32 -25.71 34.18 -4.45
CA VAL A 32 -24.42 34.65 -3.90
C VAL A 32 -23.85 35.74 -4.80
N GLU A 33 -23.77 36.96 -4.29
CA GLU A 33 -23.08 38.07 -4.95
C GLU A 33 -21.58 38.00 -4.66
N TRP A 34 -20.79 37.96 -5.74
CA TRP A 34 -19.33 37.88 -5.65
C TRP A 34 -18.66 39.22 -5.96
N SER A 35 -17.67 39.58 -5.18
CA SER A 35 -16.87 40.78 -5.43
C SER A 35 -15.40 40.59 -4.97
N THR A 36 -14.52 41.42 -5.53
CA THR A 36 -13.09 41.43 -5.18
C THR A 36 -12.64 42.80 -4.73
N SER A 37 -11.74 42.84 -3.74
CA SER A 37 -11.12 44.11 -3.28
C SER A 37 -10.13 44.67 -4.30
N SER A 38 -9.66 43.88 -5.28
CA SER A 38 -8.75 44.33 -6.33
C SER A 38 -8.80 43.46 -7.55
N ALA A 39 -9.63 43.79 -8.54
CA ALA A 39 -9.70 43.11 -9.82
C ALA A 39 -8.35 43.12 -10.59
N LYS A 40 -7.48 44.08 -10.32
CA LYS A 40 -6.13 44.14 -10.89
C LYS A 40 -5.21 43.02 -10.34
N LYS A 41 -5.59 42.37 -9.23
CA LYS A 41 -4.82 41.28 -8.61
C LYS A 41 -5.50 39.93 -8.77
N ALA A 42 -6.80 39.86 -8.52
CA ALA A 42 -7.63 38.67 -8.74
C ALA A 42 -9.04 39.11 -9.09
N THR A 43 -9.62 38.52 -10.13
CA THR A 43 -11.02 38.69 -10.50
C THR A 43 -11.86 37.57 -9.89
N VAL A 44 -13.17 37.77 -9.82
CA VAL A 44 -14.12 36.73 -9.45
C VAL A 44 -15.39 36.86 -10.29
N LYS A 45 -15.89 35.75 -10.84
CA LYS A 45 -17.17 35.64 -11.54
C LYS A 45 -17.81 34.32 -11.15
N ASP A 46 -19.01 34.35 -10.60
CA ASP A 46 -19.78 33.16 -10.19
C ASP A 46 -18.96 32.21 -9.26
N GLY A 47 -18.17 32.80 -8.34
CA GLY A 47 -17.28 32.06 -7.46
C GLY A 47 -15.94 31.67 -8.09
N LEU A 48 -15.78 31.69 -9.40
CA LEU A 48 -14.51 31.40 -10.06
C LEU A 48 -13.56 32.59 -9.92
N VAL A 49 -12.52 32.40 -9.15
CA VAL A 49 -11.44 33.37 -8.90
C VAL A 49 -10.32 33.13 -9.90
N THR A 50 -9.92 34.16 -10.65
CA THR A 50 -8.75 34.11 -11.55
C THR A 50 -7.65 35.01 -11.05
N ALA A 51 -6.44 34.47 -10.87
CA ALA A 51 -5.27 35.21 -10.42
C ALA A 51 -4.65 36.05 -11.57
N VAL A 52 -4.72 37.38 -11.49
CA VAL A 52 -4.32 38.29 -12.59
C VAL A 52 -2.89 38.79 -12.45
N LYS A 53 -2.48 39.28 -11.29
CA LYS A 53 -1.16 39.90 -11.05
C LYS A 53 -0.72 39.73 -9.61
N LYS A 54 0.59 39.56 -9.38
CA LYS A 54 1.18 39.47 -8.04
C LYS A 54 0.60 40.53 -7.08
N GLY A 55 0.15 40.08 -5.92
CA GLY A 55 -0.39 40.92 -4.86
C GLY A 55 -1.39 40.18 -3.98
N LYS A 56 -2.15 40.93 -3.22
CA LYS A 56 -3.21 40.39 -2.36
C LYS A 56 -4.56 40.94 -2.80
N ALA A 57 -5.57 40.12 -2.76
CA ALA A 57 -6.97 40.50 -2.93
C ALA A 57 -7.83 39.76 -1.90
N THR A 58 -8.97 40.33 -1.56
CA THR A 58 -9.98 39.66 -0.75
C THR A 58 -11.21 39.46 -1.60
N ILE A 59 -11.60 38.20 -1.78
CA ILE A 59 -12.86 37.85 -2.42
C ILE A 59 -13.94 37.83 -1.34
N LYS A 60 -15.07 38.43 -1.66
CA LYS A 60 -16.24 38.53 -0.79
C LYS A 60 -17.41 37.84 -1.47
N ALA A 61 -18.02 36.91 -0.78
CA ALA A 61 -19.30 36.30 -1.10
C ALA A 61 -20.37 36.88 -0.18
N LYS A 62 -21.46 37.39 -0.73
CA LYS A 62 -22.59 37.91 0.05
C LYS A 62 -23.81 37.07 -0.29
N ASP A 63 -24.38 36.44 0.71
CA ASP A 63 -25.67 35.78 0.60
C ASP A 63 -26.78 36.84 0.56
N THR A 64 -27.52 36.90 -0.53
CA THR A 64 -28.55 37.93 -0.76
C THR A 64 -29.75 37.76 0.16
N ALA A 65 -30.10 36.54 0.56
CA ALA A 65 -31.22 36.27 1.46
C ALA A 65 -30.94 36.75 2.89
N THR A 66 -29.74 36.53 3.38
CA THR A 66 -29.36 36.88 4.76
C THR A 66 -28.61 38.21 4.89
N GLY A 67 -28.12 38.76 3.78
CA GLY A 67 -27.27 39.96 3.73
C GLY A 67 -25.86 39.73 4.28
N LYS A 68 -25.54 38.56 4.84
CA LYS A 68 -24.25 38.25 5.44
C LYS A 68 -23.16 38.07 4.39
N SER A 69 -21.94 38.39 4.77
CA SER A 69 -20.79 38.36 3.88
C SER A 69 -19.63 37.55 4.45
N TYR A 70 -19.01 36.74 3.59
CA TYR A 70 -17.91 35.85 3.90
C TYR A 70 -16.70 36.22 3.04
N LYS A 71 -15.49 36.05 3.55
CA LYS A 71 -14.27 36.54 2.90
C LYS A 71 -13.25 35.43 2.73
N CYS A 72 -12.63 35.37 1.54
CA CYS A 72 -11.47 34.57 1.25
C CYS A 72 -10.27 35.48 0.92
N LYS A 73 -9.13 35.30 1.58
CA LYS A 73 -7.91 36.05 1.31
C LYS A 73 -7.10 35.36 0.22
N ILE A 74 -6.95 36.00 -0.92
CA ILE A 74 -6.14 35.50 -2.05
C ILE A 74 -4.79 36.18 -2.05
N THR A 75 -3.72 35.38 -2.11
CA THR A 75 -2.35 35.87 -2.32
C THR A 75 -1.89 35.39 -3.69
N VAL A 76 -1.69 36.31 -4.64
CA VAL A 76 -1.20 35.99 -5.97
C VAL A 76 0.32 36.13 -6.02
N LYS A 77 1.02 35.07 -6.40
CA LYS A 77 2.47 35.02 -6.61
C LYS A 77 2.80 35.10 -8.11
N LYS A 78 4.00 35.57 -8.44
CA LYS A 78 4.51 35.48 -9.83
C LYS A 78 4.86 34.04 -10.16
N ASN A 79 4.60 33.65 -11.40
CA ASN A 79 5.10 32.38 -11.94
C ASN A 79 6.63 32.36 -11.90
N ALA A 80 7.19 31.20 -11.68
CA ALA A 80 8.63 31.00 -11.69
C ALA A 80 8.93 29.55 -12.13
N LEU A 81 10.03 29.36 -12.83
CA LEU A 81 10.57 28.02 -13.10
C LEU A 81 11.04 27.36 -11.81
N SER A 82 10.93 26.05 -11.74
CA SER A 82 11.44 25.24 -10.63
C SER A 82 12.96 25.40 -10.47
N SER A 83 13.69 25.67 -11.56
CA SER A 83 15.11 25.98 -11.52
C SER A 83 15.49 27.03 -12.57
N LYS A 84 16.48 27.85 -12.28
CA LYS A 84 17.12 28.79 -13.23
C LYS A 84 18.41 28.23 -13.84
N LYS A 85 18.98 27.19 -13.23
CA LYS A 85 20.17 26.47 -13.69
C LYS A 85 19.99 25.00 -13.41
N VAL A 86 20.33 24.16 -14.37
CA VAL A 86 20.28 22.70 -14.27
C VAL A 86 21.61 22.17 -14.80
N SER A 87 22.18 21.18 -14.11
CA SER A 87 23.35 20.44 -14.57
C SER A 87 23.01 18.97 -14.59
N ILE A 88 23.06 18.33 -15.75
CA ILE A 88 22.70 16.92 -16.01
C ILE A 88 23.75 16.30 -16.92
N ASN A 89 23.83 14.97 -16.95
CA ASN A 89 24.73 14.25 -17.85
C ASN A 89 24.06 14.01 -19.21
N ALA A 90 24.86 13.78 -20.24
CA ALA A 90 24.34 13.37 -21.55
C ALA A 90 23.61 12.01 -21.40
N GLY A 91 22.38 11.94 -21.89
CA GLY A 91 21.46 10.81 -21.72
C GLY A 91 20.43 11.02 -20.62
N ASP A 92 20.63 11.94 -19.67
CA ASP A 92 19.71 12.22 -18.59
C ASP A 92 18.44 12.94 -19.06
N LYS A 93 17.37 12.74 -18.31
CA LYS A 93 16.12 13.49 -18.44
C LYS A 93 15.91 14.33 -17.18
N TYR A 94 15.29 15.50 -17.32
CA TYR A 94 14.98 16.40 -16.22
C TYR A 94 13.66 17.09 -16.45
N VAL A 95 12.82 17.22 -15.43
CA VAL A 95 11.56 17.95 -15.53
C VAL A 95 11.73 19.37 -14.98
N LEU A 96 11.66 20.34 -15.88
CA LEU A 96 11.64 21.77 -15.56
C LEU A 96 10.19 22.23 -15.52
N SER A 97 9.65 22.46 -14.35
CA SER A 97 8.25 22.82 -14.11
C SER A 97 8.09 24.31 -13.71
N PHE A 98 6.86 24.79 -13.75
CA PHE A 98 6.48 26.05 -13.12
C PHE A 98 5.95 25.82 -11.71
N LYS A 99 6.18 26.79 -10.84
CA LYS A 99 5.37 26.97 -9.62
C LYS A 99 4.06 27.61 -10.05
N GLY A 100 2.99 26.83 -10.01
CA GLY A 100 1.67 27.18 -10.51
C GLY A 100 1.28 26.33 -11.73
N ASN A 101 0.00 26.09 -11.90
CA ASN A 101 -0.54 25.31 -13.03
C ASN A 101 -0.72 26.25 -14.25
N VAL A 102 0.29 26.32 -15.12
CA VAL A 102 0.26 27.20 -16.30
C VAL A 102 0.77 26.46 -17.53
N ASN A 103 0.07 26.61 -18.62
CA ASN A 103 0.50 26.13 -19.94
C ASN A 103 1.55 27.11 -20.50
N ALA A 104 2.75 26.60 -20.75
CA ALA A 104 3.84 27.35 -21.35
C ALA A 104 4.26 26.73 -22.68
N THR A 105 4.72 27.56 -23.62
CA THR A 105 5.44 27.08 -24.80
C THR A 105 6.93 27.01 -24.48
N TRP A 106 7.56 25.92 -24.86
CA TRP A 106 8.95 25.61 -24.53
C TRP A 106 9.84 25.62 -25.77
N LYS A 107 11.05 26.13 -25.65
CA LYS A 107 12.05 26.11 -26.73
C LYS A 107 13.45 25.96 -26.13
N SER A 108 14.26 25.11 -26.75
CA SER A 108 15.69 25.05 -26.51
C SER A 108 16.44 26.03 -27.44
N SER A 109 17.54 26.61 -26.97
CA SER A 109 18.44 27.39 -27.81
C SER A 109 19.32 26.50 -28.70
N ASP A 110 19.49 25.23 -28.33
CA ASP A 110 20.23 24.21 -29.07
C ASP A 110 19.64 22.82 -28.80
N GLU A 111 18.84 22.34 -29.75
CA GLU A 111 18.21 21.03 -29.68
C GLU A 111 19.17 19.86 -29.90
N GLY A 112 20.38 20.10 -30.42
CA GLY A 112 21.44 19.11 -30.49
C GLY A 112 22.13 18.86 -29.16
N ILE A 113 21.94 19.75 -28.16
CA ILE A 113 22.46 19.61 -26.79
C ILE A 113 21.36 19.16 -25.85
N VAL A 114 20.23 19.85 -25.86
CA VAL A 114 19.07 19.54 -25.01
C VAL A 114 17.78 19.76 -25.79
N THR A 115 16.95 18.75 -25.87
CA THR A 115 15.57 18.92 -26.34
C THR A 115 14.64 19.24 -25.17
N VAL A 116 13.51 19.89 -25.45
CA VAL A 116 12.47 20.17 -24.46
C VAL A 116 11.08 19.95 -25.03
N GLU A 117 10.28 19.16 -24.35
CA GLU A 117 8.89 18.92 -24.66
C GLU A 117 8.06 19.06 -23.37
N ASN A 118 7.15 20.04 -23.34
CA ASN A 118 6.28 20.32 -22.17
C ASN A 118 7.05 20.39 -20.83
N GLY A 119 8.26 20.99 -20.85
CA GLY A 119 9.15 21.10 -19.70
C GLY A 119 10.01 19.85 -19.43
N LYS A 120 9.77 18.73 -20.11
CA LYS A 120 10.65 17.56 -20.04
C LYS A 120 11.88 17.80 -20.90
N LEU A 121 13.04 17.87 -20.26
CA LEU A 121 14.35 18.01 -20.91
C LEU A 121 14.95 16.64 -21.18
N THR A 122 15.57 16.47 -22.35
CA THR A 122 16.41 15.33 -22.65
C THR A 122 17.79 15.85 -23.04
N ALA A 123 18.82 15.50 -22.27
CA ALA A 123 20.20 15.88 -22.53
C ALA A 123 20.81 14.94 -23.59
N LEU A 124 21.25 15.47 -24.74
CA LEU A 124 21.74 14.66 -25.83
C LEU A 124 23.26 14.62 -25.89
N LYS A 125 23.94 15.78 -25.73
CA LYS A 125 25.37 15.90 -25.92
C LYS A 125 25.96 16.94 -24.97
N LYS A 126 27.21 16.71 -24.52
CA LYS A 126 27.97 17.69 -23.71
C LYS A 126 27.92 19.09 -24.34
N GLY A 127 27.55 20.08 -23.50
CA GLY A 127 27.44 21.47 -23.94
C GLY A 127 26.57 22.29 -23.00
N SER A 128 26.10 23.45 -23.46
CA SER A 128 25.17 24.27 -22.70
C SER A 128 24.07 24.80 -23.62
N ALA A 129 22.84 24.68 -23.18
CA ALA A 129 21.69 25.26 -23.86
C ALA A 129 20.84 26.11 -22.88
N THR A 130 20.10 27.07 -23.40
CA THR A 130 19.15 27.84 -22.64
C THR A 130 17.74 27.38 -22.99
N ILE A 131 17.02 26.86 -22.02
CA ILE A 131 15.62 26.56 -22.18
C ILE A 131 14.81 27.81 -21.89
N THR A 132 13.95 28.17 -22.84
CA THR A 132 13.02 29.30 -22.72
C THR A 132 11.60 28.78 -22.64
N ALA A 133 10.90 29.16 -21.60
CA ALA A 133 9.46 28.94 -21.46
C ALA A 133 8.73 30.29 -21.59
N LYS A 134 7.62 30.33 -22.35
CA LYS A 134 6.80 31.54 -22.51
C LYS A 134 5.38 31.29 -22.04
N ILE A 135 4.85 32.25 -21.28
CA ILE A 135 3.43 32.34 -20.88
C ILE A 135 2.93 33.71 -21.36
N GLY A 136 2.17 33.72 -22.47
CA GLY A 136 1.85 34.97 -23.17
C GLY A 136 3.11 35.72 -23.60
N SER A 137 3.25 36.98 -23.20
CA SER A 137 4.45 37.80 -23.45
C SER A 137 5.61 37.58 -22.47
N ALA A 138 5.37 36.89 -21.35
CA ALA A 138 6.40 36.68 -20.31
C ALA A 138 7.35 35.54 -20.69
N LYS A 139 8.68 35.80 -20.56
CA LYS A 139 9.74 34.81 -20.81
C LYS A 139 10.39 34.40 -19.51
N PHE A 140 10.67 33.10 -19.37
CA PHE A 140 11.38 32.49 -18.27
C PHE A 140 12.50 31.63 -18.85
N THR A 141 13.70 31.74 -18.30
CA THR A 141 14.85 31.03 -18.85
C THR A 141 15.52 30.16 -17.78
N CYS A 142 15.98 28.99 -18.20
CA CYS A 142 16.83 28.11 -17.44
C CYS A 142 18.09 27.77 -18.25
N LYS A 143 19.27 27.99 -17.68
CA LYS A 143 20.52 27.54 -18.28
C LYS A 143 20.74 26.07 -17.94
N VAL A 144 20.80 25.22 -18.93
CA VAL A 144 21.12 23.79 -18.80
C VAL A 144 22.53 23.54 -19.23
N THR A 145 23.32 22.96 -18.35
CA THR A 145 24.68 22.50 -18.66
C THR A 145 24.65 20.98 -18.73
N VAL A 146 24.97 20.43 -19.89
CA VAL A 146 25.11 19.00 -20.08
C VAL A 146 26.57 18.64 -19.94
N LYS A 147 26.88 17.81 -18.98
CA LYS A 147 28.21 17.21 -18.83
C LYS A 147 28.37 16.06 -19.84
N ALA A 148 29.60 15.63 -20.11
CA ALA A 148 29.80 14.38 -20.81
C ALA A 148 29.05 13.27 -20.08
N LYS A 149 28.49 12.31 -20.80
CA LYS A 149 28.08 11.04 -20.15
C LYS A 149 29.38 10.51 -19.55
N ASP A 150 29.37 10.31 -18.22
CA ASP A 150 30.51 9.69 -17.57
C ASP A 150 30.62 8.27 -18.14
N THR A 151 31.48 8.13 -19.18
CA THR A 151 31.93 6.83 -19.72
C THR A 151 33.11 6.30 -18.91
N GLU A 152 33.60 7.08 -17.97
CA GLU A 152 34.43 6.58 -16.89
C GLU A 152 33.46 6.14 -15.77
N VAL A 153 33.06 4.87 -15.80
CA VAL A 153 32.75 4.14 -14.59
C VAL A 153 34.00 4.27 -13.71
N LYS A 154 34.02 5.27 -12.82
CA LYS A 154 34.89 5.18 -11.67
C LYS A 154 34.47 3.88 -11.01
N ASP A 155 35.43 2.99 -10.86
CA ASP A 155 35.34 1.68 -10.23
C ASP A 155 35.11 1.82 -8.70
N GLU A 156 34.28 2.78 -8.31
CA GLU A 156 33.82 2.97 -6.95
C GLU A 156 32.66 2.00 -6.72
N SER A 157 32.97 0.90 -6.08
CA SER A 157 31.94 -0.04 -5.65
C SER A 157 30.92 0.68 -4.79
N ILE A 158 29.64 0.67 -5.21
CA ILE A 158 28.52 1.21 -4.46
C ILE A 158 28.07 0.14 -3.49
N THR A 159 28.06 0.46 -2.22
CA THR A 159 27.47 -0.43 -1.22
C THR A 159 26.07 0.09 -0.89
N LEU A 160 25.05 -0.76 -1.08
CA LEU A 160 23.67 -0.52 -0.70
C LEU A 160 23.36 -1.32 0.56
N THR A 161 22.62 -0.72 1.46
CA THR A 161 22.04 -1.40 2.63
C THR A 161 20.62 -1.83 2.33
N LEU A 162 20.27 -3.07 2.69
CA LEU A 162 18.92 -3.62 2.54
C LEU A 162 18.46 -4.22 3.87
N TRP A 163 17.28 -3.79 4.32
CA TRP A 163 16.60 -4.40 5.46
C TRP A 163 15.33 -5.12 5.02
N ASN A 164 15.14 -6.35 5.53
CA ASN A 164 13.92 -7.12 5.26
C ASN A 164 13.35 -7.76 6.53
N SER A 165 12.13 -8.26 6.43
CA SER A 165 11.39 -8.93 7.50
C SER A 165 11.65 -10.44 7.59
N SER A 166 12.68 -10.94 6.91
CA SER A 166 13.08 -12.35 6.98
C SER A 166 14.32 -12.50 7.86
N PRO A 167 14.22 -13.15 9.02
CA PRO A 167 15.37 -13.37 9.91
C PRO A 167 16.50 -14.12 9.20
N LYS A 168 17.73 -13.83 9.62
CA LYS A 168 18.89 -14.60 9.20
C LYS A 168 18.69 -16.08 9.54
N ASP A 169 19.21 -16.95 8.69
CA ASP A 169 19.10 -18.41 8.82
C ASP A 169 17.68 -18.96 8.52
N THR A 170 16.83 -18.18 7.84
CA THR A 170 15.56 -18.67 7.28
C THR A 170 15.66 -18.89 5.77
N ALA A 171 14.82 -19.78 5.23
CA ALA A 171 14.75 -20.03 3.78
C ALA A 171 14.47 -18.73 3.00
N ALA A 172 13.55 -17.90 3.48
CA ALA A 172 13.22 -16.61 2.83
C ALA A 172 14.44 -15.67 2.76
N PHE A 173 15.27 -15.60 3.82
CA PHE A 173 16.51 -14.83 3.80
C PHE A 173 17.48 -15.32 2.73
N ASP A 174 17.64 -16.63 2.61
CA ASP A 174 18.52 -17.25 1.62
C ASP A 174 18.05 -17.01 0.18
N LEU A 175 16.73 -16.92 -0.06
CA LEU A 175 16.18 -16.57 -1.38
C LEU A 175 16.58 -15.15 -1.79
N TYR A 176 16.61 -14.20 -0.87
CA TYR A 176 17.13 -12.86 -1.13
C TYR A 176 18.63 -12.88 -1.45
N LEU A 177 19.44 -13.64 -0.68
CA LEU A 177 20.87 -13.77 -0.96
C LEU A 177 21.12 -14.38 -2.35
N ARG A 178 20.32 -15.38 -2.73
CA ARG A 178 20.38 -15.97 -4.08
C ARG A 178 20.07 -14.95 -5.16
N ALA A 179 19.03 -14.14 -5.00
CA ALA A 179 18.67 -13.08 -5.94
C ALA A 179 19.77 -12.01 -6.05
N ILE A 180 20.34 -11.59 -4.92
CA ILE A 180 21.45 -10.65 -4.86
C ILE A 180 22.67 -11.20 -5.61
N GLY A 181 23.05 -12.47 -5.38
CA GLY A 181 24.18 -13.11 -6.07
C GLY A 181 23.97 -13.24 -7.58
N GLU A 182 22.72 -13.45 -8.04
CA GLU A 182 22.42 -13.50 -9.47
C GLU A 182 22.58 -12.12 -10.14
N LEU A 183 22.30 -11.03 -9.43
CA LEU A 183 22.42 -9.67 -9.93
C LEU A 183 23.85 -9.14 -10.01
N GLU A 184 24.86 -9.81 -9.42
CA GLU A 184 26.25 -9.36 -9.46
C GLU A 184 26.78 -9.19 -10.90
N LYS A 185 26.30 -10.02 -11.84
CA LYS A 185 26.68 -9.91 -13.25
C LYS A 185 26.09 -8.68 -13.95
N ASP A 186 24.89 -8.26 -13.56
CA ASP A 186 24.18 -7.13 -14.16
C ASP A 186 24.54 -5.81 -13.47
N PHE A 187 24.96 -5.87 -12.21
CA PHE A 187 25.36 -4.75 -11.37
C PHE A 187 26.74 -5.01 -10.73
N PRO A 188 27.82 -5.19 -11.52
CA PRO A 188 29.13 -5.63 -10.99
C PRO A 188 29.75 -4.67 -9.98
N ASN A 189 29.36 -3.39 -10.01
CA ASN A 189 29.87 -2.36 -9.10
C ASN A 189 28.95 -2.13 -7.88
N VAL A 190 27.87 -2.91 -7.72
CA VAL A 190 26.94 -2.80 -6.59
C VAL A 190 27.16 -3.98 -5.65
N LYS A 191 27.41 -3.67 -4.39
CA LYS A 191 27.39 -4.64 -3.28
C LYS A 191 26.19 -4.36 -2.41
N VAL A 192 25.57 -5.40 -1.87
CA VAL A 192 24.43 -5.26 -0.96
C VAL A 192 24.77 -5.85 0.40
N ASN A 193 24.65 -5.03 1.43
CA ASN A 193 24.67 -5.47 2.82
C ASN A 193 23.22 -5.64 3.29
N MET A 194 22.80 -6.90 3.42
CA MET A 194 21.45 -7.23 3.85
C MET A 194 21.40 -7.58 5.32
N GLU A 195 20.41 -7.04 6.02
CA GLU A 195 20.01 -7.41 7.37
C GLU A 195 18.56 -7.89 7.36
N GLY A 196 18.32 -9.00 8.07
CA GLY A 196 16.99 -9.58 8.24
C GLY A 196 16.56 -9.53 9.70
N PHE A 197 15.27 -9.31 9.93
CA PHE A 197 14.68 -9.16 11.24
C PHE A 197 13.41 -9.98 11.36
N ASP A 198 13.06 -10.37 12.58
CA ASP A 198 11.73 -10.85 12.89
C ASP A 198 10.66 -9.81 12.53
N ASN A 199 9.49 -10.26 12.08
CA ASN A 199 8.44 -9.40 11.54
C ASN A 199 8.04 -8.25 12.47
N GLU A 200 7.78 -8.55 13.75
CA GLU A 200 7.35 -7.51 14.70
C GLU A 200 8.51 -6.58 15.08
N ALA A 201 9.70 -7.14 15.28
CA ALA A 201 10.91 -6.36 15.52
C ALA A 201 11.24 -5.45 14.32
N TYR A 202 11.02 -5.94 13.11
CA TYR A 202 11.20 -5.16 11.88
C TYR A 202 10.25 -3.96 11.82
N LYS A 203 8.95 -4.14 12.08
CA LYS A 203 7.96 -3.06 12.08
C LYS A 203 8.36 -1.92 13.02
N VAL A 204 8.83 -2.25 14.22
CA VAL A 204 9.31 -1.26 15.20
C VAL A 204 10.57 -0.56 14.69
N LYS A 205 11.55 -1.34 14.20
CA LYS A 205 12.85 -0.84 13.73
C LYS A 205 12.69 0.11 12.54
N ILE A 206 11.90 -0.26 11.53
CA ILE A 206 11.78 0.55 10.32
C ILE A 206 11.04 1.88 10.59
N ARG A 207 10.04 1.88 11.47
CA ARG A 207 9.36 3.10 11.92
C ARG A 207 10.28 4.01 12.72
N ALA A 208 11.12 3.46 13.59
CA ALA A 208 12.13 4.23 14.31
C ALA A 208 13.16 4.85 13.36
N ALA A 209 13.61 4.09 12.35
CA ALA A 209 14.53 4.58 11.32
C ALA A 209 13.90 5.68 10.45
N LEU A 210 12.60 5.58 10.13
CA LEU A 210 11.86 6.64 9.46
C LEU A 210 11.86 7.93 10.29
N ALA A 211 11.54 7.82 11.58
CA ALA A 211 11.46 8.97 12.48
C ALA A 211 12.83 9.63 12.71
N SER A 212 13.93 8.85 12.77
CA SER A 212 15.30 9.39 12.92
C SER A 212 15.94 9.82 11.60
N GLY A 213 15.36 9.46 10.45
CA GLY A 213 15.95 9.71 9.13
C GLY A 213 17.11 8.77 8.78
N GLU A 214 17.20 7.61 9.43
CA GLU A 214 18.28 6.61 9.30
C GLU A 214 17.83 5.35 8.54
N LEU A 215 16.94 5.51 7.56
CA LEU A 215 16.49 4.41 6.71
C LEU A 215 17.67 3.81 5.93
N PRO A 216 17.69 2.47 5.72
CA PRO A 216 18.61 1.85 4.76
C PRO A 216 18.33 2.35 3.33
N ASP A 217 19.20 2.03 2.38
CA ASP A 217 19.00 2.41 0.97
C ASP A 217 17.77 1.72 0.37
N ILE A 218 17.57 0.44 0.72
CA ILE A 218 16.46 -0.41 0.28
C ILE A 218 15.81 -1.01 1.53
N TYR A 219 14.50 -1.05 1.57
CA TYR A 219 13.79 -1.65 2.68
C TYR A 219 12.54 -2.40 2.22
N TYR A 220 12.26 -3.49 2.92
CA TYR A 220 10.99 -4.20 2.80
C TYR A 220 9.87 -3.34 3.39
N THR A 221 8.70 -3.41 2.81
CA THR A 221 7.52 -2.68 3.27
C THR A 221 6.25 -3.40 2.86
N TRP A 222 5.17 -3.06 3.54
CA TRP A 222 3.83 -3.41 3.08
C TRP A 222 3.26 -2.24 2.31
N ALA A 223 2.59 -2.53 1.19
CA ALA A 223 1.87 -1.54 0.40
C ALA A 223 0.67 -0.94 1.18
N GLY A 224 -0.14 -0.14 0.55
CA GLY A 224 -1.26 0.52 1.23
C GLY A 224 -0.81 1.61 2.18
N SER A 225 -1.45 1.71 3.33
CA SER A 225 -1.19 2.80 4.28
C SER A 225 0.18 2.73 4.93
N PHE A 226 0.76 1.54 5.11
CA PHE A 226 2.09 1.41 5.71
C PHE A 226 3.15 2.13 4.87
N LEU A 227 3.22 1.87 3.56
CA LEU A 227 4.13 2.56 2.66
C LEU A 227 3.76 4.04 2.49
N LYS A 228 2.46 4.36 2.58
CA LYS A 228 2.00 5.74 2.49
C LYS A 228 2.62 6.64 3.55
N ASP A 229 2.81 6.16 4.78
CA ASP A 229 3.48 6.91 5.85
C ASP A 229 4.90 7.39 5.44
N PHE A 230 5.62 6.59 4.63
CA PHE A 230 6.95 6.95 4.11
C PHE A 230 6.85 7.91 2.92
N VAL A 231 5.83 7.77 2.10
CA VAL A 231 5.58 8.66 0.95
C VAL A 231 5.19 10.06 1.43
N ASP A 232 4.33 10.16 2.43
CA ASP A 232 3.81 11.43 2.94
C ASP A 232 4.89 12.33 3.57
N VAL A 233 6.01 11.73 4.00
CA VAL A 233 7.17 12.47 4.55
C VAL A 233 8.35 12.54 3.57
N ASP A 234 8.13 12.27 2.27
CA ASP A 234 9.15 12.27 1.21
C ASP A 234 10.35 11.33 1.52
N ALA A 235 10.10 10.22 2.21
CA ALA A 235 11.13 9.23 2.55
C ALA A 235 11.21 8.08 1.54
N ALA A 236 10.15 7.84 0.76
CA ALA A 236 10.14 6.83 -0.30
C ALA A 236 10.48 7.45 -1.66
N TYR A 237 11.35 6.78 -2.42
CA TYR A 237 11.74 7.20 -3.76
C TYR A 237 10.71 6.76 -4.80
N CYS A 238 10.40 7.64 -5.78
CA CYS A 238 9.49 7.30 -6.87
C CYS A 238 10.14 6.28 -7.82
N MET A 239 9.49 5.14 -8.00
CA MET A 239 10.00 4.00 -8.76
C MET A 239 9.59 3.99 -10.24
N ASP A 240 8.80 4.96 -10.71
CA ASP A 240 8.22 4.96 -12.06
C ASP A 240 9.26 4.77 -13.17
N ASP A 241 10.39 5.48 -13.10
CA ASP A 241 11.43 5.40 -14.13
C ASP A 241 12.12 4.02 -14.13
N ALA A 242 12.41 3.45 -12.96
CA ALA A 242 13.04 2.14 -12.82
C ALA A 242 12.10 1.00 -13.25
N LEU A 243 10.80 1.13 -13.01
CA LEU A 243 9.79 0.14 -13.36
C LEU A 243 9.28 0.26 -14.81
N ALA A 244 9.45 1.42 -15.45
CA ALA A 244 8.87 1.71 -16.76
C ALA A 244 9.19 0.65 -17.82
N LYS A 245 10.42 0.13 -17.85
CA LYS A 245 10.84 -0.92 -18.81
C LYS A 245 10.06 -2.21 -18.62
N TYR A 246 9.84 -2.64 -17.38
CA TYR A 246 9.15 -3.88 -17.03
C TYR A 246 7.63 -3.79 -17.28
N VAL A 247 7.03 -2.64 -16.97
CA VAL A 247 5.63 -2.38 -17.29
C VAL A 247 5.42 -2.35 -18.81
N LYS A 248 6.33 -1.72 -19.55
CA LYS A 248 6.26 -1.65 -21.02
C LYS A 248 6.39 -3.00 -21.70
N THR A 249 7.23 -3.89 -21.19
CA THR A 249 7.42 -5.25 -21.74
C THR A 249 6.32 -6.21 -21.31
N GLY A 250 5.53 -5.87 -20.29
CA GLY A 250 4.53 -6.75 -19.69
C GLY A 250 5.10 -7.70 -18.64
N ASP A 251 6.36 -7.56 -18.28
CA ASP A 251 6.98 -8.35 -17.21
C ASP A 251 6.34 -8.04 -15.85
N LEU A 252 5.92 -6.78 -15.64
CA LEU A 252 5.22 -6.34 -14.46
C LEU A 252 3.83 -5.80 -14.87
N PRO A 253 2.74 -6.53 -14.60
CA PRO A 253 1.38 -6.05 -14.85
C PRO A 253 1.08 -4.80 -14.01
N LYS A 254 0.58 -3.75 -14.67
CA LYS A 254 0.35 -2.44 -14.00
C LYS A 254 -0.60 -2.54 -12.78
N VAL A 255 -1.57 -3.45 -12.83
CA VAL A 255 -2.51 -3.69 -11.72
C VAL A 255 -1.79 -4.10 -10.42
N MET A 256 -0.64 -4.76 -10.52
CA MET A 256 0.14 -5.16 -9.34
C MET A 256 0.85 -4.01 -8.64
N LEU A 257 0.86 -2.81 -9.24
CA LEU A 257 1.42 -1.59 -8.65
C LEU A 257 0.37 -0.76 -7.90
N GLU A 258 -0.93 -1.05 -8.04
CA GLU A 258 -1.99 -0.17 -7.55
C GLU A 258 -1.89 0.12 -6.05
N ASN A 259 -1.61 -0.90 -5.24
CA ASN A 259 -1.49 -0.77 -3.78
C ASN A 259 -0.23 -0.01 -3.32
N ALA A 260 0.78 0.15 -4.18
CA ALA A 260 2.00 0.91 -3.93
C ALA A 260 2.05 2.22 -4.75
N THR A 261 0.90 2.66 -5.29
CA THR A 261 0.77 3.86 -6.12
C THR A 261 -0.02 4.93 -5.38
N TYR A 262 0.57 6.10 -5.20
CA TYR A 262 -0.02 7.25 -4.52
C TYR A 262 0.11 8.47 -5.42
N ASP A 263 -0.97 9.22 -5.59
CA ASP A 263 -1.04 10.40 -6.48
C ASP A 263 -0.52 10.11 -7.91
N GLY A 264 -0.78 8.87 -8.39
CA GLY A 264 -0.41 8.42 -9.73
C GLY A 264 1.07 8.06 -9.91
N LYS A 265 1.85 7.92 -8.83
CA LYS A 265 3.26 7.51 -8.83
C LYS A 265 3.46 6.26 -7.99
N SER A 266 4.27 5.33 -8.48
CA SER A 266 4.61 4.09 -7.79
C SER A 266 5.84 4.28 -6.91
N TYR A 267 5.79 3.78 -5.68
CA TYR A 267 6.85 3.90 -4.68
C TYR A 267 7.37 2.56 -4.16
N GLY A 268 6.72 1.47 -4.52
CA GLY A 268 7.12 0.12 -4.14
C GLY A 268 7.28 -0.79 -5.34
N VAL A 269 8.21 -1.73 -5.23
CA VAL A 269 8.40 -2.84 -6.17
C VAL A 269 7.69 -4.05 -5.58
N PRO A 270 6.57 -4.51 -6.16
CA PRO A 270 5.80 -5.62 -5.61
C PRO A 270 6.62 -6.92 -5.65
N LEU A 271 6.47 -7.73 -4.62
CA LEU A 271 7.09 -9.04 -4.47
C LEU A 271 6.06 -10.14 -4.78
N THR A 272 5.40 -10.66 -3.77
CA THR A 272 4.37 -11.69 -3.92
C THR A 272 2.99 -11.17 -3.53
N MET A 273 1.97 -11.88 -3.98
CA MET A 273 0.60 -11.71 -3.55
C MET A 273 0.20 -12.87 -2.66
N ASN A 274 -0.40 -12.56 -1.52
CA ASN A 274 -0.90 -13.55 -0.58
C ASN A 274 -2.37 -13.28 -0.24
N ILE A 275 -3.09 -14.35 0.12
CA ILE A 275 -4.46 -14.27 0.62
C ILE A 275 -4.56 -15.01 1.94
N VAL A 276 -5.53 -14.62 2.77
CA VAL A 276 -5.93 -15.43 3.92
C VAL A 276 -6.52 -16.74 3.44
N THR A 277 -6.02 -17.83 3.99
CA THR A 277 -6.34 -19.19 3.59
C THR A 277 -6.84 -19.98 4.79
N LEU A 278 -7.91 -20.71 4.62
CA LEU A 278 -8.35 -21.72 5.58
C LEU A 278 -7.65 -23.04 5.27
N PHE A 279 -6.61 -23.37 6.03
CA PHE A 279 -5.96 -24.67 6.02
C PHE A 279 -6.70 -25.64 6.92
N ALA A 280 -6.75 -26.93 6.55
CA ALA A 280 -7.29 -27.97 7.40
C ALA A 280 -6.44 -29.24 7.38
N ASN A 281 -6.35 -29.90 8.53
CA ASN A 281 -5.74 -31.21 8.66
C ASN A 281 -6.77 -32.29 8.31
N LYS A 282 -6.61 -32.94 7.16
CA LYS A 282 -7.53 -33.94 6.62
C LYS A 282 -7.72 -35.14 7.54
N GLU A 283 -6.69 -35.55 8.28
CA GLU A 283 -6.78 -36.68 9.22
C GLU A 283 -7.70 -36.33 10.39
N LEU A 284 -7.52 -35.15 10.99
CA LEU A 284 -8.37 -34.72 12.10
C LEU A 284 -9.83 -34.48 11.67
N LEU A 285 -10.03 -33.95 10.45
CA LEU A 285 -11.38 -33.88 9.88
C LEU A 285 -11.99 -35.26 9.68
N GLY A 286 -11.19 -36.23 9.23
CA GLY A 286 -11.61 -37.64 9.07
C GLY A 286 -12.12 -38.27 10.36
N GLU A 287 -11.52 -37.93 11.51
CA GLU A 287 -11.96 -38.42 12.82
C GLU A 287 -13.39 -38.04 13.20
N VAL A 288 -13.92 -36.95 12.63
CA VAL A 288 -15.29 -36.45 12.85
C VAL A 288 -16.20 -36.63 11.63
N GLY A 289 -15.73 -37.44 10.64
CA GLY A 289 -16.52 -37.85 9.49
C GLY A 289 -16.53 -36.89 8.31
N TYR A 290 -15.50 -36.03 8.17
CA TYR A 290 -15.31 -35.17 7.00
C TYR A 290 -14.12 -35.65 6.18
N SER A 291 -14.32 -35.89 4.89
CA SER A 291 -13.24 -36.24 3.92
C SER A 291 -12.77 -35.04 3.10
N GLU A 292 -13.51 -33.93 3.14
CA GLU A 292 -13.28 -32.70 2.41
C GLU A 292 -13.52 -31.50 3.33
N MET A 293 -13.11 -30.31 2.87
CA MET A 293 -13.44 -29.06 3.56
C MET A 293 -14.94 -28.86 3.74
N PRO A 294 -15.41 -28.39 4.91
CA PRO A 294 -16.79 -27.92 5.09
C PRO A 294 -17.10 -26.82 4.06
N LYS A 295 -18.17 -27.01 3.28
CA LYS A 295 -18.50 -26.12 2.14
C LYS A 295 -19.33 -24.90 2.54
N THR A 296 -19.99 -24.96 3.68
CA THR A 296 -20.83 -23.87 4.21
C THR A 296 -20.37 -23.49 5.61
N TYR A 297 -20.68 -22.27 6.03
CA TYR A 297 -20.41 -21.83 7.40
C TYR A 297 -21.07 -22.76 8.43
N ASN A 298 -22.33 -23.15 8.21
CA ASN A 298 -23.04 -24.07 9.13
C ASN A 298 -22.36 -25.44 9.22
N ASP A 299 -21.79 -25.96 8.12
CA ASP A 299 -21.07 -27.23 8.15
C ASP A 299 -19.71 -27.09 8.85
N LEU A 300 -19.03 -25.93 8.71
CA LEU A 300 -17.82 -25.62 9.46
C LEU A 300 -18.09 -25.63 10.97
N ILE A 301 -19.16 -24.97 11.43
CA ILE A 301 -19.54 -24.94 12.85
C ILE A 301 -19.88 -26.34 13.36
N LYS A 302 -20.67 -27.14 12.60
CA LYS A 302 -20.95 -28.53 12.97
C LYS A 302 -19.70 -29.39 13.06
N CYS A 303 -18.72 -29.16 12.16
CA CYS A 303 -17.44 -29.83 12.21
C CYS A 303 -16.68 -29.46 13.50
N CYS A 304 -16.61 -28.17 13.83
CA CYS A 304 -15.98 -27.67 15.05
C CYS A 304 -16.65 -28.25 16.32
N ASP A 305 -17.98 -28.30 16.39
CA ASP A 305 -18.71 -28.91 17.50
C ASP A 305 -18.31 -30.38 17.71
N LYS A 306 -18.20 -31.16 16.62
CA LYS A 306 -17.77 -32.55 16.67
C LYS A 306 -16.32 -32.72 17.10
N LEU A 307 -15.43 -31.80 16.64
CA LEU A 307 -14.00 -31.79 17.03
C LEU A 307 -13.88 -31.54 18.53
N VAL A 308 -14.53 -30.50 19.05
CA VAL A 308 -14.53 -30.20 20.49
C VAL A 308 -15.08 -31.37 21.31
N ALA A 309 -16.17 -32.01 20.87
CA ALA A 309 -16.74 -33.16 21.52
C ALA A 309 -15.77 -34.37 21.60
N LYS A 310 -14.78 -34.44 20.71
CA LYS A 310 -13.67 -35.41 20.72
C LYS A 310 -12.43 -34.95 21.45
N GLY A 311 -12.41 -33.71 21.96
CA GLY A 311 -11.24 -33.12 22.61
C GLY A 311 -10.18 -32.63 21.62
N ILE A 312 -10.54 -32.44 20.34
CA ILE A 312 -9.67 -31.89 19.31
C ILE A 312 -9.94 -30.38 19.24
N ILE A 313 -8.88 -29.57 19.25
CA ILE A 313 -9.01 -28.12 19.15
C ILE A 313 -9.24 -27.75 17.69
N PRO A 314 -10.37 -27.07 17.36
CA PRO A 314 -10.61 -26.64 15.98
C PRO A 314 -9.56 -25.69 15.43
N PHE A 315 -9.26 -24.58 16.09
CA PHE A 315 -8.42 -23.52 15.55
C PHE A 315 -7.22 -23.19 16.44
N GLY A 316 -6.07 -23.02 15.82
CA GLY A 316 -4.91 -22.33 16.40
C GLY A 316 -4.85 -20.87 15.93
N CYS A 317 -4.53 -19.94 16.83
CA CYS A 317 -4.35 -18.54 16.51
C CYS A 317 -3.34 -17.90 17.47
N SER A 318 -2.36 -17.16 16.97
CA SER A 318 -1.48 -16.36 17.82
C SER A 318 -2.22 -15.12 18.32
N ILE A 319 -2.21 -14.93 19.65
CA ILE A 319 -2.73 -13.70 20.26
C ILE A 319 -1.57 -12.70 20.45
N ASN A 320 -0.39 -13.22 20.66
CA ASN A 320 0.84 -12.44 20.83
C ASN A 320 1.16 -11.60 19.59
N GLU A 321 0.83 -12.13 18.42
CA GLU A 321 0.88 -11.42 17.16
C GLU A 321 -0.56 -11.14 16.70
N THR A 322 -1.13 -10.03 17.14
CA THR A 322 -2.57 -9.71 17.01
C THR A 322 -3.06 -9.68 15.56
N TRP A 323 -2.19 -9.40 14.59
CA TRP A 323 -2.53 -9.49 13.18
C TRP A 323 -3.03 -10.90 12.77
N CYS A 324 -2.62 -11.96 13.47
CA CYS A 324 -3.17 -13.30 13.23
C CYS A 324 -4.66 -13.38 13.61
N VAL A 325 -5.08 -12.65 14.63
CA VAL A 325 -6.50 -12.60 15.02
C VAL A 325 -7.32 -11.84 13.99
N THR A 326 -6.73 -10.80 13.36
CA THR A 326 -7.44 -10.05 12.32
C THR A 326 -7.80 -10.92 11.13
N GLU A 327 -6.96 -11.88 10.75
CA GLU A 327 -7.25 -12.79 9.64
C GLU A 327 -8.52 -13.61 9.87
N TYR A 328 -8.78 -14.04 11.13
CA TYR A 328 -10.04 -14.70 11.50
C TYR A 328 -11.21 -13.72 11.47
N LEU A 329 -11.05 -12.58 12.15
CA LEU A 329 -12.12 -11.59 12.27
C LEU A 329 -12.50 -10.99 10.91
N GLU A 330 -11.50 -10.61 10.11
CA GLU A 330 -11.71 -10.02 8.78
C GLU A 330 -12.34 -11.01 7.81
N SER A 331 -11.95 -12.30 7.86
CA SER A 331 -12.59 -13.35 7.08
C SER A 331 -14.08 -13.49 7.47
N ILE A 332 -14.40 -13.44 8.76
CA ILE A 332 -15.79 -13.49 9.23
C ILE A 332 -16.56 -12.24 8.79
N ILE A 333 -15.96 -11.05 8.95
CA ILE A 333 -16.59 -9.78 8.56
C ILE A 333 -16.84 -9.77 7.05
N GLU A 334 -15.82 -10.06 6.23
CA GLU A 334 -15.94 -10.05 4.78
C GLU A 334 -17.04 -11.03 4.32
N LYS A 335 -17.05 -12.27 4.84
CA LYS A 335 -18.06 -13.27 4.47
C LYS A 335 -19.47 -12.96 4.99
N ASN A 336 -19.61 -11.96 5.86
CA ASN A 336 -20.89 -11.50 6.40
C ASN A 336 -21.39 -10.19 5.77
N ILE A 337 -20.50 -9.25 5.39
CA ILE A 337 -20.91 -7.94 4.85
C ILE A 337 -20.45 -7.67 3.41
N GLY A 338 -19.52 -8.46 2.88
CA GLY A 338 -18.96 -8.35 1.54
C GLY A 338 -17.71 -7.45 1.45
N ALA A 339 -16.90 -7.70 0.43
CA ALA A 339 -15.62 -7.03 0.22
C ALA A 339 -15.75 -5.51 0.04
N ASP A 340 -16.74 -5.04 -0.75
CA ASP A 340 -16.92 -3.61 -1.00
C ASP A 340 -17.20 -2.84 0.29
N ALA A 341 -18.08 -3.39 1.17
CA ALA A 341 -18.42 -2.77 2.43
C ALA A 341 -17.21 -2.70 3.39
N LEU A 342 -16.41 -3.78 3.45
CA LEU A 342 -15.22 -3.81 4.30
C LEU A 342 -14.12 -2.87 3.77
N ASN A 343 -13.90 -2.82 2.45
CA ASN A 343 -13.00 -1.86 1.83
C ASN A 343 -13.38 -0.41 2.12
N ASP A 344 -14.68 -0.07 2.08
CA ASP A 344 -15.15 1.28 2.40
C ASP A 344 -14.92 1.63 3.89
N ILE A 345 -15.02 0.67 4.79
CA ILE A 345 -14.74 0.85 6.22
C ILE A 345 -13.24 1.09 6.43
N PHE A 346 -12.37 0.25 5.88
CA PHE A 346 -10.92 0.41 6.01
C PHE A 346 -10.40 1.69 5.34
N ALA A 347 -11.08 2.15 4.29
CA ALA A 347 -10.78 3.42 3.62
C ALA A 347 -11.36 4.66 4.34
N GLY A 348 -12.02 4.51 5.48
CA GLY A 348 -12.65 5.60 6.22
C GLY A 348 -13.88 6.21 5.55
N LYS A 349 -14.45 5.55 4.53
CA LYS A 349 -15.67 6.00 3.83
C LYS A 349 -16.94 5.55 4.53
N ALA A 350 -16.86 4.49 5.35
CA ALA A 350 -17.94 3.98 6.17
C ALA A 350 -17.46 3.77 7.61
N SER A 351 -18.38 3.76 8.56
CA SER A 351 -18.06 3.63 9.99
C SER A 351 -17.93 2.16 10.41
N PHE A 352 -17.07 1.90 11.39
CA PHE A 352 -17.03 0.64 12.14
C PHE A 352 -18.32 0.43 12.99
N ASP A 353 -19.07 1.48 13.35
CA ASP A 353 -20.39 1.35 13.96
C ASP A 353 -21.40 0.84 12.92
N ASN A 354 -21.30 -0.44 12.65
CA ASN A 354 -22.02 -1.17 11.61
C ASN A 354 -22.56 -2.47 12.20
N LYS A 355 -23.87 -2.71 12.01
CA LYS A 355 -24.52 -3.92 12.53
C LYS A 355 -23.86 -5.21 12.00
N GLY A 356 -23.45 -5.25 10.74
CA GLY A 356 -22.81 -6.44 10.16
C GLY A 356 -21.46 -6.74 10.80
N ILE A 357 -20.69 -5.71 11.18
CA ILE A 357 -19.45 -5.89 11.96
C ILE A 357 -19.81 -6.40 13.37
N ALA A 358 -20.80 -5.79 14.03
CA ALA A 358 -21.23 -6.26 15.36
C ALA A 358 -21.65 -7.73 15.33
N ASP A 359 -22.46 -8.14 14.35
CA ASP A 359 -22.87 -9.53 14.17
C ASP A 359 -21.65 -10.45 13.93
N SER A 360 -20.66 -10.00 13.16
CA SER A 360 -19.42 -10.75 12.90
C SER A 360 -18.54 -10.91 14.14
N VAL A 361 -18.46 -9.87 14.95
CA VAL A 361 -17.76 -9.90 16.25
C VAL A 361 -18.44 -10.89 17.19
N VAL A 362 -19.78 -10.90 17.25
CA VAL A 362 -20.54 -11.88 18.06
C VAL A 362 -20.26 -13.31 17.58
N ILE A 363 -20.13 -13.54 16.25
CA ILE A 363 -19.75 -14.84 15.70
C ILE A 363 -18.40 -15.29 16.25
N LEU A 364 -17.38 -14.42 16.20
CA LEU A 364 -16.04 -14.76 16.72
C LEU A 364 -16.08 -15.04 18.22
N GLN A 365 -16.80 -14.23 19.01
CA GLN A 365 -16.95 -14.44 20.45
C GLN A 365 -17.69 -15.75 20.76
N ASP A 366 -18.71 -16.13 19.98
CA ASP A 366 -19.39 -17.42 20.10
C ASP A 366 -18.43 -18.59 19.83
N MET A 367 -17.60 -18.49 18.78
CA MET A 367 -16.58 -19.50 18.47
C MET A 367 -15.56 -19.66 19.62
N ILE A 368 -15.13 -18.55 20.22
CA ILE A 368 -14.23 -18.57 21.38
C ILE A 368 -14.92 -19.23 22.57
N SER A 369 -16.16 -18.85 22.89
CA SER A 369 -16.93 -19.35 24.03
C SER A 369 -17.23 -20.84 23.93
N LYS A 370 -17.38 -21.37 22.71
CA LYS A 370 -17.56 -22.81 22.42
C LYS A 370 -16.28 -23.64 22.51
N GLY A 371 -15.15 -23.00 22.83
CA GLY A 371 -13.87 -23.68 22.95
C GLY A 371 -13.24 -24.08 21.61
N TYR A 372 -13.55 -23.34 20.53
CA TYR A 372 -12.97 -23.62 19.22
C TYR A 372 -11.51 -23.18 19.10
N PHE A 373 -11.03 -22.30 19.99
CA PHE A 373 -9.67 -21.80 19.99
C PHE A 373 -8.85 -22.34 21.15
N ASP A 374 -7.55 -22.51 20.93
CA ASP A 374 -6.60 -22.79 21.99
C ASP A 374 -6.42 -21.54 22.86
N THR A 375 -6.73 -21.65 24.14
CA THR A 375 -6.59 -20.54 25.11
C THR A 375 -5.23 -20.50 25.79
N ASN A 376 -4.36 -21.50 25.54
CA ASN A 376 -3.06 -21.64 26.20
C ASN A 376 -1.91 -21.09 25.31
N VAL A 377 -2.18 -20.05 24.51
CA VAL A 377 -1.25 -19.54 23.49
C VAL A 377 -0.88 -18.06 23.68
N ALA A 378 -1.06 -17.51 24.89
CA ALA A 378 -0.83 -16.09 25.17
C ALA A 378 0.59 -15.59 24.83
N TYR A 379 1.56 -16.49 24.77
CA TYR A 379 2.98 -16.18 24.45
C TYR A 379 3.48 -16.87 23.19
N SER A 380 2.62 -17.58 22.48
CA SER A 380 2.99 -18.28 21.25
C SER A 380 3.07 -17.31 20.08
N SER A 381 4.15 -17.36 19.33
CA SER A 381 4.29 -16.64 18.06
C SER A 381 3.40 -17.27 16.98
N ASN A 382 3.26 -16.59 15.84
CA ASN A 382 2.60 -17.17 14.67
C ASN A 382 3.28 -18.50 14.25
N ASP A 383 4.60 -18.54 14.26
CA ASP A 383 5.35 -19.73 13.88
C ASP A 383 5.14 -20.89 14.87
N ASP A 384 5.01 -20.61 16.19
CA ASP A 384 4.67 -21.64 17.18
C ASP A 384 3.29 -22.24 16.88
N ILE A 385 2.32 -21.42 16.47
CA ILE A 385 0.97 -21.89 16.10
C ILE A 385 1.02 -22.71 14.81
N ALA A 386 1.80 -22.28 13.82
CA ALA A 386 2.01 -23.06 12.59
C ALA A 386 2.66 -24.42 12.88
N CYS A 387 3.70 -24.47 13.74
CA CYS A 387 4.30 -25.73 14.21
C CYS A 387 3.27 -26.63 14.91
N ASN A 388 2.42 -26.07 15.76
CA ASN A 388 1.35 -26.83 16.41
C ASN A 388 0.33 -27.40 15.40
N PHE A 389 0.03 -26.67 14.30
CA PHE A 389 -0.79 -27.19 13.22
C PHE A 389 -0.09 -28.33 12.47
N ILE A 390 1.21 -28.21 12.19
CA ILE A 390 2.05 -29.26 11.59
C ILE A 390 2.03 -30.53 12.46
N ASP A 391 2.12 -30.35 13.78
CA ASP A 391 2.10 -31.45 14.76
C ASP A 391 0.70 -32.06 14.96
N GLY A 392 -0.32 -31.56 14.27
CA GLY A 392 -1.69 -32.06 14.35
C GLY A 392 -2.43 -31.69 15.62
N LYS A 393 -2.05 -30.58 16.28
CA LYS A 393 -2.75 -30.06 17.46
C LYS A 393 -4.08 -29.36 17.10
N TYR A 394 -4.16 -28.77 15.90
CA TYR A 394 -5.32 -28.04 15.40
C TYR A 394 -5.89 -28.69 14.14
N ALA A 395 -7.22 -28.75 14.05
CA ALA A 395 -7.89 -29.25 12.85
C ALA A 395 -7.90 -28.22 11.70
N PHE A 396 -7.96 -26.95 12.05
CA PHE A 396 -7.96 -25.82 11.13
C PHE A 396 -6.93 -24.78 11.54
N TYR A 397 -6.41 -24.05 10.54
CA TYR A 397 -5.54 -22.91 10.73
C TYR A 397 -5.88 -21.84 9.69
N ILE A 398 -6.29 -20.65 10.13
CA ILE A 398 -6.50 -19.51 9.25
C ILE A 398 -5.26 -18.65 9.30
N ASN A 399 -4.60 -18.52 8.17
CA ASN A 399 -3.40 -17.70 8.03
C ASN A 399 -3.09 -17.48 6.54
N GLY A 400 -2.11 -16.66 6.26
CA GLY A 400 -1.75 -16.32 4.90
C GLY A 400 -1.20 -17.49 4.08
N SER A 401 -1.40 -17.41 2.77
CA SER A 401 -0.94 -18.41 1.79
C SER A 401 0.58 -18.55 1.70
N TRP A 402 1.35 -17.66 2.35
CA TRP A 402 2.82 -17.81 2.51
C TRP A 402 3.23 -19.09 3.25
N ASN A 403 2.33 -19.71 3.99
CA ASN A 403 2.59 -21.00 4.65
C ASN A 403 2.58 -22.21 3.69
N CYS A 404 2.12 -22.05 2.45
CA CYS A 404 1.97 -23.16 1.51
C CYS A 404 3.29 -23.90 1.25
N GLY A 405 4.40 -23.15 1.08
CA GLY A 405 5.72 -23.76 0.88
C GLY A 405 6.19 -24.53 2.08
N TRP A 406 6.03 -23.95 3.28
CA TRP A 406 6.41 -24.61 4.52
C TRP A 406 5.61 -25.90 4.73
N PHE A 407 4.28 -25.82 4.67
CA PHE A 407 3.42 -27.00 4.88
C PHE A 407 3.61 -28.09 3.82
N ALA A 408 3.87 -27.71 2.58
CA ALA A 408 4.18 -28.66 1.52
C ALA A 408 5.54 -29.36 1.70
N GLY A 409 6.49 -28.71 2.35
CA GLY A 409 7.81 -29.25 2.67
C GLY A 409 7.81 -30.16 3.90
N GLU A 410 6.73 -30.21 4.70
CA GLU A 410 6.66 -30.99 5.92
C GLU A 410 6.19 -32.43 5.67
N PRO A 411 7.03 -33.46 5.86
CA PRO A 411 6.66 -34.85 5.58
C PRO A 411 5.44 -35.34 6.40
N SER A 412 5.21 -34.77 7.59
CA SER A 412 4.06 -35.10 8.44
C SER A 412 2.73 -34.65 7.82
N LEU A 413 2.75 -33.66 6.95
CA LEU A 413 1.59 -33.07 6.28
C LEU A 413 1.38 -33.53 4.84
N GLU A 414 2.26 -34.40 4.29
CA GLU A 414 2.17 -34.83 2.90
C GLU A 414 0.79 -35.45 2.58
N GLY A 415 0.06 -34.82 1.63
CA GLY A 415 -1.29 -35.23 1.23
C GLY A 415 -2.38 -35.03 2.28
N LYS A 416 -2.10 -34.35 3.40
CA LYS A 416 -3.00 -34.20 4.55
C LYS A 416 -3.56 -32.78 4.71
N VAL A 417 -3.04 -31.80 3.99
CA VAL A 417 -3.52 -30.41 4.06
C VAL A 417 -4.59 -30.21 3.00
N LEU A 418 -5.71 -29.67 3.43
CA LEU A 418 -6.77 -29.17 2.56
C LEU A 418 -6.77 -27.62 2.64
N ILE A 419 -7.11 -26.97 1.53
CA ILE A 419 -7.17 -25.52 1.41
C ILE A 419 -8.52 -25.06 0.92
N SER A 420 -9.04 -23.98 1.49
CA SER A 420 -10.16 -23.23 0.93
C SER A 420 -10.12 -21.76 1.38
N GLU A 421 -10.97 -20.95 0.78
CA GLU A 421 -11.38 -19.68 1.38
C GLU A 421 -12.36 -19.93 2.53
N PHE A 422 -12.51 -18.94 3.44
CA PHE A 422 -13.51 -19.05 4.50
C PHE A 422 -14.93 -19.09 3.91
N PRO A 423 -15.84 -19.96 4.41
CA PRO A 423 -17.16 -20.10 3.82
C PRO A 423 -18.05 -18.87 4.03
N VAL A 424 -18.88 -18.58 3.02
CA VAL A 424 -19.82 -17.45 3.04
C VAL A 424 -20.82 -17.60 4.21
N ILE A 425 -21.02 -16.51 4.95
CA ILE A 425 -21.95 -16.41 6.08
C ILE A 425 -23.28 -15.83 5.58
N ASP A 426 -23.26 -14.66 4.95
CA ASP A 426 -24.46 -14.03 4.37
C ASP A 426 -24.34 -13.96 2.84
N SER A 427 -24.96 -14.91 2.13
CA SER A 427 -24.92 -14.99 0.68
C SER A 427 -25.67 -13.86 -0.05
N SER A 428 -26.40 -13.02 0.68
CA SER A 428 -27.02 -11.81 0.12
C SER A 428 -26.06 -10.64 0.01
N LYS A 429 -24.91 -10.70 0.69
CA LYS A 429 -23.92 -9.61 0.79
C LYS A 429 -22.54 -10.01 0.32
N SER A 430 -22.11 -11.23 0.58
CA SER A 430 -20.81 -11.76 0.19
C SER A 430 -20.93 -13.00 -0.69
N ARG A 431 -19.84 -13.38 -1.33
CA ARG A 431 -19.76 -14.54 -2.22
C ARG A 431 -18.36 -15.13 -2.22
N LEU A 432 -18.22 -16.37 -2.68
CA LEU A 432 -16.92 -16.96 -2.92
C LEU A 432 -16.14 -16.17 -3.99
N GLY A 433 -14.85 -16.04 -3.77
CA GLY A 433 -13.95 -15.24 -4.59
C GLY A 433 -13.79 -13.79 -4.12
N GLU A 434 -14.42 -13.39 -3.04
CA GLU A 434 -14.07 -12.17 -2.30
C GLU A 434 -13.04 -12.57 -1.25
N LEU A 435 -11.82 -12.02 -1.32
CA LEU A 435 -10.65 -12.55 -0.63
C LEU A 435 -9.98 -11.46 0.21
N ILE A 436 -9.58 -11.81 1.43
CA ILE A 436 -8.68 -10.96 2.23
C ILE A 436 -7.26 -11.18 1.74
N GLY A 437 -6.52 -10.11 1.48
CA GLY A 437 -5.15 -10.13 0.97
C GLY A 437 -4.97 -9.39 -0.35
N GLY A 438 -3.96 -9.77 -1.11
CA GLY A 438 -3.60 -9.15 -2.39
C GLY A 438 -2.10 -8.86 -2.49
N PRO A 439 -1.64 -8.08 -3.50
CA PRO A 439 -0.25 -7.65 -3.61
C PRO A 439 0.04 -6.59 -2.53
N ALA A 440 0.57 -7.05 -1.40
CA ALA A 440 0.86 -6.21 -0.24
C ALA A 440 2.37 -6.08 0.03
N ASP A 441 3.16 -7.11 -0.28
CA ASP A 441 4.59 -7.15 0.00
C ASP A 441 5.37 -6.40 -1.08
N ALA A 442 6.27 -5.51 -0.68
CA ALA A 442 7.05 -4.70 -1.61
C ALA A 442 8.46 -4.38 -1.07
N LEU A 443 9.35 -4.00 -1.97
CA LEU A 443 10.58 -3.30 -1.64
C LEU A 443 10.44 -1.82 -2.00
N ALA A 444 10.92 -0.95 -1.14
CA ALA A 444 10.99 0.48 -1.37
C ALA A 444 12.42 1.00 -1.25
N VAL A 445 12.66 2.19 -1.79
CA VAL A 445 13.96 2.84 -1.80
C VAL A 445 13.89 4.13 -1.00
N ASN A 446 14.89 4.37 -0.17
CA ASN A 446 15.03 5.60 0.60
C ASN A 446 15.32 6.79 -0.33
N ALA A 447 14.39 7.73 -0.40
CA ALA A 447 14.54 8.95 -1.23
C ALA A 447 15.73 9.82 -0.83
N LYS A 448 16.21 9.69 0.41
CA LYS A 448 17.36 10.44 0.95
C LYS A 448 18.69 9.70 0.78
N SER A 449 18.68 8.48 0.24
CA SER A 449 19.92 7.77 -0.11
C SER A 449 20.72 8.56 -1.14
N LYS A 450 22.02 8.67 -0.92
CA LYS A 450 22.94 9.26 -1.91
C LYS A 450 22.99 8.46 -3.21
N ASN A 451 22.60 7.19 -3.16
CA ASN A 451 22.57 6.23 -4.25
C ASN A 451 21.14 5.91 -4.76
N ALA A 452 20.13 6.73 -4.41
CA ALA A 452 18.71 6.40 -4.62
C ALA A 452 18.38 5.96 -6.07
N ALA A 453 18.95 6.60 -7.07
CA ALA A 453 18.72 6.23 -8.49
C ALA A 453 19.29 4.85 -8.84
N VAL A 454 20.47 4.50 -8.35
CA VAL A 454 21.07 3.17 -8.55
C VAL A 454 20.33 2.14 -7.73
N ALA A 455 19.96 2.48 -6.48
CA ALA A 455 19.16 1.62 -5.62
C ALA A 455 17.81 1.31 -6.27
N ALA A 456 17.16 2.28 -6.94
CA ALA A 456 15.88 2.07 -7.62
C ALA A 456 15.99 1.07 -8.79
N GLU A 457 16.98 1.23 -9.66
CA GLU A 457 17.22 0.28 -10.76
C GLU A 457 17.55 -1.12 -10.23
N TYR A 458 18.40 -1.20 -9.19
CA TYR A 458 18.75 -2.45 -8.54
C TYR A 458 17.53 -3.10 -7.88
N THR A 459 16.73 -2.33 -7.15
CA THR A 459 15.53 -2.83 -6.45
C THR A 459 14.48 -3.35 -7.42
N ALA A 460 14.29 -2.70 -8.57
CA ALA A 460 13.38 -3.19 -9.60
C ALA A 460 13.80 -4.57 -10.14
N ALA A 461 15.11 -4.77 -10.41
CA ALA A 461 15.63 -6.06 -10.83
C ALA A 461 15.59 -7.10 -9.69
N LEU A 462 15.94 -6.68 -8.46
CA LEU A 462 15.91 -7.55 -7.28
C LEU A 462 14.49 -8.04 -7.00
N GLY A 463 13.48 -7.16 -7.06
CA GLY A 463 12.09 -7.52 -6.81
C GLY A 463 11.57 -8.59 -7.78
N LYS A 464 11.92 -8.50 -9.07
CA LYS A 464 11.58 -9.56 -10.05
C LYS A 464 12.16 -10.92 -9.64
N LEU A 465 13.44 -10.97 -9.24
CA LEU A 465 14.09 -12.22 -8.85
C LEU A 465 13.60 -12.75 -7.50
N VAL A 466 13.43 -11.86 -6.52
CA VAL A 466 12.88 -12.25 -5.21
C VAL A 466 11.48 -12.81 -5.37
N CYS A 467 10.62 -12.14 -6.15
CA CYS A 467 9.28 -12.64 -6.48
C CYS A 467 9.34 -14.06 -7.08
N LYS A 468 10.23 -14.27 -8.07
CA LYS A 468 10.43 -15.59 -8.67
C LYS A 468 10.77 -16.64 -7.63
N TYR A 469 11.74 -16.37 -6.77
CA TYR A 469 12.23 -17.36 -5.82
C TYR A 469 11.22 -17.63 -4.69
N LEU A 470 10.55 -16.59 -4.19
CA LEU A 470 9.48 -16.75 -3.20
C LEU A 470 8.32 -17.59 -3.77
N TYR A 471 7.92 -17.34 -5.03
CA TYR A 471 6.87 -18.15 -5.67
C TYR A 471 7.28 -19.60 -5.84
N LEU A 472 8.49 -19.85 -6.33
CA LEU A 472 8.99 -21.24 -6.51
C LEU A 472 9.09 -21.99 -5.18
N ASP A 473 9.36 -21.28 -4.08
CA ASP A 473 9.40 -21.84 -2.72
C ASP A 473 8.00 -21.94 -2.07
N GLY A 474 6.98 -21.37 -2.69
CA GLY A 474 5.60 -21.41 -2.19
C GLY A 474 5.26 -20.36 -1.15
N ASN A 475 6.00 -19.26 -1.12
CA ASN A 475 5.76 -18.10 -0.24
C ASN A 475 4.83 -17.04 -0.88
N GLY A 476 3.81 -17.47 -1.60
CA GLY A 476 2.83 -16.62 -2.24
C GLY A 476 2.82 -16.72 -3.76
N LEU A 477 1.87 -16.03 -4.39
CA LEU A 477 1.71 -16.00 -5.84
C LEU A 477 2.53 -14.88 -6.47
N PRO A 478 2.97 -15.03 -7.74
CA PRO A 478 3.80 -14.03 -8.38
C PRO A 478 2.99 -12.78 -8.75
N THR A 479 3.55 -11.62 -8.46
CA THR A 479 3.06 -10.33 -8.96
C THR A 479 3.70 -9.95 -10.30
N TRP A 480 4.79 -10.61 -10.65
CA TRP A 480 5.49 -10.48 -11.93
C TRP A 480 5.06 -11.61 -12.87
N THR A 481 5.09 -11.33 -14.17
CA THR A 481 4.78 -12.35 -15.19
C THR A 481 5.77 -13.51 -15.10
N VAL A 482 5.25 -14.72 -15.03
CA VAL A 482 6.08 -15.94 -15.00
C VAL A 482 6.61 -16.20 -16.40
N ASP A 483 7.92 -16.05 -16.58
CA ASP A 483 8.69 -16.29 -17.81
C ASP A 483 9.73 -17.41 -17.63
N TYR A 484 9.54 -18.26 -16.63
CA TYR A 484 10.43 -19.35 -16.22
C TYR A 484 9.63 -20.61 -15.92
N ASP A 485 10.33 -21.75 -15.77
CA ASP A 485 9.70 -23.03 -15.39
C ASP A 485 9.22 -23.00 -13.94
N ASP A 486 7.94 -23.26 -13.74
CA ASP A 486 7.26 -23.30 -12.45
C ASP A 486 6.54 -24.66 -12.19
N ASN A 487 6.89 -25.70 -12.95
CA ASN A 487 6.29 -27.03 -12.80
C ASN A 487 6.50 -27.63 -11.41
N GLU A 488 7.61 -27.27 -10.74
CA GLU A 488 7.97 -27.77 -9.42
C GLU A 488 7.30 -27.00 -8.26
N VAL A 489 6.52 -25.96 -8.53
CA VAL A 489 5.74 -25.27 -7.50
C VAL A 489 4.80 -26.28 -6.83
N ASN A 490 4.77 -26.26 -5.50
CA ASN A 490 4.01 -27.21 -4.71
C ASN A 490 2.48 -27.14 -4.97
N GLU A 491 1.78 -28.24 -4.71
CA GLU A 491 0.34 -28.32 -4.99
C GLU A 491 -0.50 -27.36 -4.15
N LEU A 492 -0.11 -27.05 -2.90
CA LEU A 492 -0.85 -26.10 -2.06
C LEU A 492 -0.83 -24.70 -2.67
N THR A 493 0.33 -24.24 -3.15
CA THR A 493 0.45 -22.97 -3.87
C THR A 493 -0.37 -22.96 -5.17
N LYS A 494 -0.41 -24.07 -5.89
CA LYS A 494 -1.26 -24.20 -7.08
C LYS A 494 -2.75 -24.14 -6.75
N GLU A 495 -3.18 -24.71 -5.62
CA GLU A 495 -4.56 -24.59 -5.16
C GLU A 495 -4.93 -23.14 -4.82
N VAL A 496 -4.04 -22.40 -4.15
CA VAL A 496 -4.21 -20.95 -3.91
C VAL A 496 -4.31 -20.19 -5.23
N ALA A 497 -3.47 -20.51 -6.22
CA ALA A 497 -3.55 -19.90 -7.54
C ALA A 497 -4.92 -20.14 -8.21
N GLN A 498 -5.53 -21.33 -8.05
CA GLN A 498 -6.86 -21.63 -8.55
C GLN A 498 -7.97 -20.85 -7.82
N ILE A 499 -7.82 -20.58 -6.52
CA ILE A 499 -8.72 -19.71 -5.75
C ILE A 499 -8.61 -18.29 -6.29
N CYS A 500 -7.39 -17.74 -6.40
CA CYS A 500 -7.15 -16.40 -6.91
C CYS A 500 -7.58 -16.20 -8.37
N ALA A 501 -7.48 -17.23 -9.21
CA ALA A 501 -7.97 -17.19 -10.60
C ALA A 501 -9.51 -16.98 -10.69
N LYS A 502 -10.25 -17.27 -9.62
CA LYS A 502 -11.69 -17.06 -9.50
C LYS A 502 -12.05 -15.81 -8.68
N ALA A 503 -11.05 -15.06 -8.25
CA ALA A 503 -11.25 -13.88 -7.42
C ALA A 503 -12.12 -12.84 -8.12
N LYS A 504 -12.98 -12.19 -7.36
CA LYS A 504 -13.90 -11.14 -7.80
C LYS A 504 -13.58 -9.81 -7.14
N ALA A 505 -13.01 -9.85 -5.94
CA ALA A 505 -12.57 -8.69 -5.20
C ALA A 505 -11.48 -9.09 -4.19
N TYR A 506 -10.65 -8.12 -3.83
CA TYR A 506 -9.68 -8.23 -2.76
C TYR A 506 -9.94 -7.14 -1.72
N VAL A 507 -9.69 -7.48 -0.46
CA VAL A 507 -9.62 -6.56 0.66
C VAL A 507 -8.22 -6.69 1.26
N LEU A 508 -7.43 -5.63 1.25
CA LEU A 508 -6.13 -5.67 1.94
C LEU A 508 -6.35 -5.93 3.42
N PHE A 509 -5.35 -6.56 4.05
CA PHE A 509 -5.33 -6.74 5.51
C PHE A 509 -5.57 -5.40 6.20
N GLY A 510 -6.43 -5.36 7.22
CA GLY A 510 -6.86 -4.12 7.85
C GLY A 510 -5.70 -3.30 8.43
N ASP A 511 -4.70 -3.97 9.01
CA ASP A 511 -3.48 -3.34 9.53
C ASP A 511 -2.56 -2.77 8.42
N THR A 512 -2.76 -3.18 7.19
CA THR A 512 -2.07 -2.67 5.99
C THR A 512 -2.90 -1.60 5.27
N ALA A 513 -4.21 -1.77 5.25
CA ALA A 513 -5.13 -0.88 4.55
C ALA A 513 -5.33 0.46 5.27
N MET A 514 -5.36 0.44 6.61
CA MET A 514 -5.56 1.64 7.43
C MET A 514 -4.24 2.39 7.70
N SER A 515 -4.31 3.67 8.09
CA SER A 515 -3.14 4.45 8.49
C SER A 515 -2.40 3.79 9.66
N GLY A 516 -1.11 4.08 9.82
CA GLY A 516 -0.30 3.45 10.88
C GLY A 516 -0.85 3.67 12.29
N ASN A 517 -1.47 4.82 12.56
CA ASN A 517 -2.14 5.10 13.83
C ASN A 517 -3.44 4.30 13.96
N ASP A 518 -4.29 4.34 12.94
CA ASP A 518 -5.58 3.64 12.93
C ASP A 518 -5.38 2.12 12.95
N ALA A 519 -4.39 1.60 12.24
CA ALA A 519 -4.00 0.19 12.28
C ALA A 519 -3.60 -0.25 13.69
N SER A 520 -2.81 0.57 14.41
CA SER A 520 -2.41 0.27 15.79
C SER A 520 -3.62 0.25 16.73
N ILE A 521 -4.51 1.23 16.62
CA ILE A 521 -5.77 1.27 17.39
C ILE A 521 -6.63 0.04 17.07
N TYR A 522 -6.77 -0.30 15.80
CA TYR A 522 -7.53 -1.48 15.37
C TYR A 522 -6.99 -2.77 16.01
N LEU A 523 -5.68 -2.98 15.97
CA LEU A 523 -5.03 -4.15 16.59
C LEU A 523 -5.24 -4.19 18.11
N GLU A 524 -5.20 -3.05 18.81
CA GLU A 524 -5.49 -2.99 20.25
C GLU A 524 -6.94 -3.42 20.55
N TYR A 525 -7.91 -2.96 19.75
CA TYR A 525 -9.31 -3.37 19.90
C TYR A 525 -9.52 -4.85 19.56
N VAL A 526 -8.87 -5.36 18.53
CA VAL A 526 -8.93 -6.80 18.17
C VAL A 526 -8.35 -7.66 19.27
N TYR A 527 -7.22 -7.27 19.87
CA TYR A 527 -6.64 -7.95 21.02
C TYR A 527 -7.60 -7.95 22.22
N ALA A 528 -8.16 -6.79 22.56
CA ALA A 528 -9.10 -6.66 23.67
C ALA A 528 -10.38 -7.49 23.46
N LEU A 529 -10.87 -7.56 22.23
CA LEU A 529 -12.01 -8.38 21.85
C LEU A 529 -11.72 -9.88 22.03
N PHE A 530 -10.62 -10.35 21.46
CA PHE A 530 -10.28 -11.78 21.48
C PHE A 530 -10.01 -12.27 22.92
N THR A 531 -9.41 -11.42 23.75
CA THR A 531 -9.15 -11.71 25.16
C THR A 531 -10.34 -11.52 26.09
N GLY A 532 -11.50 -11.08 25.53
CA GLY A 532 -12.75 -10.89 26.29
C GLY A 532 -12.78 -9.63 27.17
N ASN A 533 -11.86 -8.68 26.95
CA ASN A 533 -11.80 -7.41 27.68
C ASN A 533 -12.85 -6.40 27.21
N ILE A 534 -13.36 -6.55 25.99
CA ILE A 534 -14.47 -5.77 25.44
C ILE A 534 -15.49 -6.71 24.76
N ASP A 535 -16.72 -6.25 24.66
CA ASP A 535 -17.78 -6.91 23.90
C ASP A 535 -17.92 -6.31 22.48
N ALA A 536 -18.89 -6.82 21.72
CA ALA A 536 -19.13 -6.36 20.35
C ALA A 536 -19.49 -4.87 20.31
N GLU A 537 -20.28 -4.37 21.27
CA GLU A 537 -20.67 -2.96 21.33
C GLU A 537 -19.45 -2.06 21.63
N GLY A 538 -18.63 -2.46 22.59
CA GLY A 538 -17.36 -1.78 22.91
C GLY A 538 -16.41 -1.75 21.72
N PHE A 539 -16.30 -2.84 20.97
CA PHE A 539 -15.48 -2.93 19.77
C PHE A 539 -15.92 -1.93 18.69
N ILE A 540 -17.19 -2.00 18.24
CA ILE A 540 -17.65 -1.18 17.12
C ILE A 540 -17.73 0.31 17.46
N LYS A 541 -18.20 0.66 18.67
CA LYS A 541 -18.30 2.06 19.10
C LYS A 541 -16.95 2.66 19.43
N GLY A 542 -16.05 1.85 20.01
CA GLY A 542 -14.69 2.27 20.30
C GLY A 542 -13.93 2.60 19.02
N LEU A 543 -13.92 1.68 18.06
CA LEU A 543 -13.27 1.91 16.76
C LEU A 543 -13.89 3.10 16.00
N ALA A 544 -15.22 3.21 15.96
CA ALA A 544 -15.90 4.32 15.29
C ALA A 544 -15.60 5.69 15.93
N LYS A 545 -15.15 5.71 17.17
CA LYS A 545 -14.75 6.94 17.89
C LYS A 545 -13.27 7.25 17.73
N ASP A 546 -12.42 6.23 17.77
CA ASP A 546 -10.97 6.39 17.94
C ASP A 546 -10.21 6.29 16.59
N ILE A 547 -10.82 5.72 15.54
CA ILE A 547 -10.29 5.72 14.16
C ILE A 547 -10.88 6.90 13.37
N HIS A 548 -10.06 7.62 12.63
CA HIS A 548 -10.38 8.88 11.94
C HIS A 548 -10.39 8.78 10.42
#